data_f3cc302990d8e9fd0885df388ee3e090
#
_entry.id   f3cc302990d8e9fd0885df388ee3e090
#
_cell.length_a   1.000
_cell.length_b   1.000
_cell.length_c   1.000
_cell.angle_alpha   90.00
_cell.angle_beta   90.00
_cell.angle_gamma   90.00
#
_symmetry.space_group_name_H-M   'P 1'
#
loop_
_entity.id
_entity.type
_entity.pdbx_description
1 polymer ?
#
loop_
_entity_poly.entity_id
_entity_poly.type
_entity_poly.pdbx_seq_one_letter_code
_entity_poly.pdbx_strand_id
1 'polypeptide(L)'
;LYVDDHAQALCKILFEGRTGENYNVGGNAEVSNLDVVRGICRLLDELSPMANMSKHEEQIEFVLDRPGHDFRYAIDSTKIRNELGWRPIETFETGLRRTVEWYLSNSDWWKPILSGEYRGERLGNVD
;
A
#
# COMPACT_ATOMS: atom_id res chain seq x y z
N LEU A 1 -4.22 3.62 -0.10
CA LEU A 1 -4.73 4.20 1.16
C LEU A 1 -3.71 3.97 2.27
N TYR A 2 -3.38 5.02 3.04
CA TYR A 2 -2.48 4.90 4.17
C TYR A 2 -3.15 4.15 5.34
N VAL A 3 -2.34 3.40 6.10
CA VAL A 3 -2.87 2.46 7.11
C VAL A 3 -3.64 3.16 8.24
N ASP A 4 -3.17 4.32 8.71
CA ASP A 4 -3.86 5.05 9.77
C ASP A 4 -5.21 5.60 9.32
N ASP A 5 -5.31 6.06 8.06
CA ASP A 5 -6.60 6.47 7.47
C ASP A 5 -7.57 5.29 7.40
N HIS A 6 -7.05 4.10 7.03
CA HIS A 6 -7.88 2.89 7.02
C HIS A 6 -8.36 2.52 8.43
N ALA A 7 -7.47 2.54 9.42
CA ALA A 7 -7.83 2.26 10.81
C ALA A 7 -8.89 3.24 11.34
N GLN A 8 -8.74 4.53 11.03
CA GLN A 8 -9.72 5.56 11.38
C GLN A 8 -11.08 5.31 10.71
N ALA A 9 -11.09 4.90 9.43
CA ALA A 9 -12.33 4.53 8.74
C ALA A 9 -13.04 3.37 9.45
N LEU A 10 -12.30 2.32 9.82
CA LEU A 10 -12.85 1.17 10.54
C LEU A 10 -13.46 1.56 11.89
N CYS A 11 -12.74 2.38 12.67
CA CYS A 11 -13.27 2.91 13.93
C CYS A 11 -14.54 3.71 13.70
N LYS A 12 -14.56 4.58 12.68
CA LYS A 12 -15.72 5.40 12.37
C LYS A 12 -16.93 4.56 11.95
N ILE A 13 -16.71 3.51 11.14
CA ILE A 13 -17.77 2.56 10.76
C ILE A 13 -18.29 1.81 11.99
N LEU A 14 -17.40 1.36 12.88
CA LEU A 14 -17.78 0.64 14.09
C LEU A 14 -18.68 1.45 15.02
N PHE A 15 -18.40 2.73 15.19
CA PHE A 15 -19.12 3.58 16.15
C PHE A 15 -20.30 4.34 15.55
N GLU A 16 -20.27 4.66 14.26
CA GLU A 16 -21.23 5.54 13.61
C GLU A 16 -21.95 4.89 12.42
N GLY A 17 -21.46 3.74 11.94
CA GLY A 17 -22.02 3.02 10.79
C GLY A 17 -23.39 2.43 11.10
N ARG A 18 -24.22 2.29 10.08
CA ARG A 18 -25.53 1.63 10.20
C ARG A 18 -25.33 0.12 10.25
N THR A 19 -25.94 -0.54 11.21
CA THR A 19 -25.91 -2.00 11.33
C THR A 19 -26.45 -2.67 10.07
N GLY A 20 -25.72 -3.67 9.55
CA GLY A 20 -26.10 -4.41 8.35
C GLY A 20 -25.71 -3.75 7.03
N GLU A 21 -25.08 -2.56 7.06
CA GLU A 21 -24.62 -1.86 5.86
C GLU A 21 -23.15 -2.14 5.55
N ASN A 22 -22.80 -2.06 4.27
CA ASN A 22 -21.42 -2.18 3.78
C ASN A 22 -20.87 -0.80 3.44
N TYR A 23 -19.61 -0.56 3.78
CA TYR A 23 -18.88 0.66 3.44
C TYR A 23 -17.58 0.33 2.72
N ASN A 24 -17.42 0.83 1.51
CA ASN A 24 -16.14 0.78 0.81
C ASN A 24 -15.21 1.86 1.36
N VAL A 25 -13.96 1.50 1.65
CA VAL A 25 -12.94 2.41 2.15
C VAL A 25 -11.80 2.49 1.13
N GLY A 26 -11.59 3.66 0.56
CA GLY A 26 -10.58 3.88 -0.48
C GLY A 26 -10.02 5.29 -0.48
N GLY A 27 -8.82 5.45 -1.03
CA GLY A 27 -8.08 6.72 -1.07
C GLY A 27 -8.36 7.58 -2.30
N ASN A 28 -9.27 7.16 -3.20
CA ASN A 28 -9.56 7.82 -4.48
C ASN A 28 -8.32 8.07 -5.36
N ALA A 29 -7.30 7.23 -5.23
CA ALA A 29 -6.07 7.30 -6.03
C ALA A 29 -5.98 6.05 -6.91
N GLU A 30 -6.21 6.22 -8.19
CA GLU A 30 -6.12 5.15 -9.20
C GLU A 30 -4.72 5.15 -9.79
N VAL A 31 -3.80 4.43 -9.15
CA VAL A 31 -2.39 4.35 -9.55
C VAL A 31 -2.09 2.94 -10.06
N SER A 32 -1.37 2.82 -11.17
CA SER A 32 -0.94 1.53 -11.69
C SER A 32 0.12 0.88 -10.78
N ASN A 33 0.21 -0.45 -10.78
CA ASN A 33 1.22 -1.17 -10.01
C ASN A 33 2.65 -0.69 -10.34
N LEU A 34 2.93 -0.44 -11.61
CA LEU A 34 4.24 0.06 -12.04
C LEU A 34 4.55 1.45 -11.49
N ASP A 35 3.56 2.34 -11.44
CA ASP A 35 3.75 3.69 -10.88
C ASP A 35 3.95 3.65 -9.37
N VAL A 36 3.28 2.72 -8.66
CA VAL A 36 3.54 2.47 -7.23
C VAL A 36 4.98 2.03 -7.01
N VAL A 37 5.46 1.03 -7.79
CA VAL A 37 6.83 0.51 -7.68
C VAL A 37 7.85 1.61 -7.97
N ARG A 38 7.66 2.39 -9.05
CA ARG A 38 8.52 3.54 -9.37
C ARG A 38 8.49 4.61 -8.28
N GLY A 39 7.34 4.85 -7.68
CA GLY A 39 7.19 5.75 -6.52
C GLY A 39 8.05 5.29 -5.35
N ILE A 40 8.02 4.00 -5.02
CA ILE A 40 8.87 3.40 -3.98
C ILE A 40 10.34 3.55 -4.33
N CYS A 41 10.75 3.22 -5.57
CA CYS A 41 12.15 3.36 -6.01
C CYS A 41 12.67 4.78 -5.84
N ARG A 42 11.89 5.80 -6.26
CA ARG A 42 12.27 7.21 -6.09
C ARG A 42 12.43 7.60 -4.61
N LEU A 43 11.53 7.13 -3.75
CA LEU A 43 11.62 7.39 -2.31
C LEU A 43 12.85 6.70 -1.69
N LEU A 44 13.16 5.49 -2.11
CA LEU A 44 14.36 4.79 -1.67
C LEU A 44 15.65 5.46 -2.17
N ASP A 45 15.67 5.96 -3.41
CA ASP A 45 16.80 6.74 -3.92
C ASP A 45 17.05 8.02 -3.10
N GLU A 46 15.99 8.62 -2.56
CA GLU A 46 16.07 9.81 -1.70
C GLU A 46 16.46 9.47 -0.26
N LEU A 47 15.78 8.48 0.36
CA LEU A 47 15.85 8.21 1.79
C LEU A 47 16.94 7.20 2.17
N SER A 48 17.32 6.31 1.26
CA SER A 48 18.30 5.25 1.46
C SER A 48 19.00 4.91 0.14
N PRO A 49 19.81 5.84 -0.43
CA PRO A 49 20.46 5.64 -1.71
C PRO A 49 21.45 4.45 -1.67
N MET A 50 21.55 3.74 -2.79
CA MET A 50 22.50 2.63 -2.91
C MET A 50 23.95 3.13 -2.91
N ALA A 51 24.84 2.37 -2.29
CA ALA A 51 26.27 2.73 -2.14
C ALA A 51 26.99 2.92 -3.48
N ASN A 52 26.57 2.22 -4.54
CA ASN A 52 27.10 2.32 -5.90
C ASN A 52 26.47 3.45 -6.74
N MET A 53 25.59 4.26 -6.14
CA MET A 53 24.85 5.36 -6.78
C MET A 53 23.95 4.92 -7.96
N SER A 54 23.67 3.62 -8.14
CA SER A 54 22.67 3.15 -9.10
C SER A 54 21.26 3.47 -8.60
N LYS A 55 20.28 3.43 -9.51
CA LYS A 55 18.89 3.71 -9.19
C LYS A 55 18.16 2.43 -8.78
N HIS A 56 17.32 2.51 -7.74
CA HIS A 56 16.49 1.38 -7.36
C HIS A 56 15.55 0.93 -8.49
N GLU A 57 15.17 1.82 -9.39
CA GLU A 57 14.35 1.48 -10.56
C GLU A 57 15.05 0.49 -11.51
N GLU A 58 16.38 0.42 -11.52
CA GLU A 58 17.16 -0.54 -12.33
C GLU A 58 16.98 -2.00 -11.84
N GLN A 59 16.44 -2.20 -10.63
CA GLN A 59 16.14 -3.52 -10.07
C GLN A 59 14.73 -4.02 -10.40
N ILE A 60 13.93 -3.26 -11.16
CA ILE A 60 12.58 -3.68 -11.54
C ILE A 60 12.69 -4.81 -12.56
N GLU A 61 12.14 -5.97 -12.19
CA GLU A 61 12.03 -7.12 -13.07
C GLU A 61 10.56 -7.39 -13.42
N PHE A 62 10.31 -7.60 -14.72
CA PHE A 62 8.99 -7.99 -15.21
C PHE A 62 8.89 -9.52 -15.21
N VAL A 63 7.91 -10.04 -14.52
CA VAL A 63 7.65 -11.48 -14.44
C VAL A 63 6.33 -11.82 -15.09
N LEU A 64 6.10 -13.11 -15.38
CA LEU A 64 4.79 -13.58 -15.86
C LEU A 64 3.71 -13.24 -14.83
N ASP A 65 2.66 -12.59 -15.30
CA ASP A 65 1.58 -12.18 -14.41
C ASP A 65 0.66 -13.35 -14.06
N ARG A 66 0.03 -13.29 -12.89
CA ARG A 66 -0.98 -14.27 -12.50
C ARG A 66 -2.28 -14.07 -13.29
N PRO A 67 -3.02 -15.14 -13.62
CA PRO A 67 -4.33 -15.02 -14.23
C PRO A 67 -5.28 -14.15 -13.41
N GLY A 68 -5.99 -13.22 -14.05
CA GLY A 68 -6.98 -12.36 -13.39
C GLY A 68 -6.40 -11.29 -12.46
N HIS A 69 -5.13 -10.92 -12.64
CA HIS A 69 -4.54 -9.81 -11.87
C HIS A 69 -5.13 -8.47 -12.29
N ASP A 70 -5.60 -7.70 -11.32
CA ASP A 70 -6.13 -6.36 -11.57
C ASP A 70 -5.02 -5.40 -12.02
N PHE A 71 -5.24 -4.74 -13.15
CA PHE A 71 -4.31 -3.72 -13.67
C PHE A 71 -4.19 -2.51 -12.72
N ARG A 72 -5.30 -2.16 -12.07
CA ARG A 72 -5.39 -1.09 -11.06
C ARG A 72 -6.54 -1.36 -10.11
N TYR A 73 -6.48 -0.77 -8.95
CA TYR A 73 -7.56 -0.80 -7.97
C TYR A 73 -8.29 0.54 -7.95
N ALA A 74 -9.61 0.49 -8.18
CA ALA A 74 -10.50 1.63 -8.09
C ALA A 74 -11.64 1.29 -7.13
N ILE A 75 -11.78 2.08 -6.06
CA ILE A 75 -12.79 1.87 -5.03
C ILE A 75 -13.60 3.15 -4.87
N ASP A 76 -14.91 3.06 -5.02
CA ASP A 76 -15.82 4.16 -4.75
C ASP A 76 -16.11 4.25 -3.24
N SER A 77 -15.56 5.28 -2.59
CA SER A 77 -15.76 5.59 -1.18
C SER A 77 -16.83 6.67 -0.94
N THR A 78 -17.69 6.95 -1.92
CA THR A 78 -18.72 8.01 -1.83
C THR A 78 -19.67 7.80 -0.67
N LYS A 79 -20.09 6.56 -0.40
CA LYS A 79 -21.04 6.24 0.68
C LYS A 79 -20.48 6.59 2.06
N ILE A 80 -19.27 6.13 2.40
CA ILE A 80 -18.68 6.44 3.70
C ILE A 80 -18.45 7.94 3.89
N ARG A 81 -18.08 8.64 2.82
CA ARG A 81 -17.90 10.09 2.83
C ARG A 81 -19.22 10.82 3.12
N ASN A 82 -20.30 10.42 2.45
CA ASN A 82 -21.58 11.10 2.55
C ASN A 82 -22.33 10.78 3.85
N GLU A 83 -22.27 9.52 4.30
CA GLU A 83 -23.01 9.08 5.49
C GLU A 83 -22.25 9.31 6.79
N LEU A 84 -20.93 9.10 6.78
CA LEU A 84 -20.11 9.18 7.98
C LEU A 84 -19.13 10.38 7.97
N GLY A 85 -19.07 11.15 6.88
CA GLY A 85 -18.16 12.29 6.75
C GLY A 85 -16.67 11.91 6.71
N TRP A 86 -16.34 10.62 6.58
CA TRP A 86 -14.94 10.19 6.55
C TRP A 86 -14.28 10.52 5.23
N ARG A 87 -13.03 10.98 5.29
CA ARG A 87 -12.13 11.18 4.15
C ARG A 87 -10.71 10.82 4.58
N PRO A 88 -9.87 10.27 3.68
CA PRO A 88 -8.47 10.08 3.99
C PRO A 88 -7.80 11.43 4.24
N ILE A 89 -6.86 11.48 5.17
CA ILE A 89 -6.02 12.63 5.49
C ILE A 89 -4.80 12.65 4.56
N GLU A 90 -4.21 11.47 4.33
CA GLU A 90 -3.04 11.33 3.48
C GLU A 90 -3.42 11.22 2.00
N THR A 91 -2.66 11.88 1.14
CA THR A 91 -2.67 11.58 -0.30
C THR A 91 -1.95 10.26 -0.57
N PHE A 92 -1.99 9.79 -1.82
CA PHE A 92 -1.19 8.62 -2.21
C PHE A 92 0.31 8.86 -1.97
N GLU A 93 0.82 10.02 -2.35
CA GLU A 93 2.23 10.38 -2.26
C GLU A 93 2.70 10.51 -0.80
N THR A 94 1.92 11.22 0.04
CA THR A 94 2.28 11.40 1.45
C THR A 94 2.19 10.10 2.23
N GLY A 95 1.16 9.31 1.99
CA GLY A 95 0.99 7.99 2.62
C GLY A 95 2.04 6.99 2.17
N LEU A 96 2.45 7.00 0.88
CA LEU A 96 3.52 6.14 0.37
C LEU A 96 4.85 6.49 1.03
N ARG A 97 5.19 7.80 1.12
CA ARG A 97 6.41 8.28 1.81
C ARG A 97 6.45 7.80 3.26
N ARG A 98 5.38 8.03 4.02
CA ARG A 98 5.29 7.59 5.43
C ARG A 98 5.45 6.08 5.57
N THR A 99 4.91 5.31 4.62
CA THR A 99 5.06 3.86 4.60
C THR A 99 6.52 3.46 4.40
N VAL A 100 7.22 4.03 3.41
CA VAL A 100 8.64 3.75 3.16
C VAL A 100 9.50 4.15 4.36
N GLU A 101 9.30 5.34 4.90
CA GLU A 101 10.02 5.83 6.09
C GLU A 101 9.82 4.89 7.29
N TRP A 102 8.60 4.39 7.49
CA TRP A 102 8.30 3.44 8.55
C TRP A 102 9.09 2.13 8.38
N TYR A 103 9.09 1.54 7.18
CA TYR A 103 9.84 0.30 6.90
C TYR A 103 11.34 0.50 7.08
N LEU A 104 11.90 1.61 6.64
CA LEU A 104 13.32 1.92 6.83
C LEU A 104 13.68 2.08 8.31
N SER A 105 12.80 2.68 9.10
CA SER A 105 13.03 2.94 10.53
C SER A 105 12.74 1.74 11.44
N ASN A 106 11.97 0.75 10.96
CA ASN A 106 11.52 -0.39 11.77
C ASN A 106 12.06 -1.73 11.24
N SER A 107 13.33 -1.74 10.84
CA SER A 107 13.95 -2.94 10.25
C SER A 107 13.91 -4.16 11.18
N ASP A 108 14.00 -3.96 12.49
CA ASP A 108 13.96 -5.04 13.48
C ASP A 108 12.60 -5.73 13.58
N TRP A 109 11.53 -5.05 13.12
CA TRP A 109 10.20 -5.63 13.07
C TRP A 109 10.02 -6.61 11.90
N TRP A 110 10.51 -6.29 10.69
CA TRP A 110 10.25 -7.09 9.51
C TRP A 110 11.39 -8.06 9.13
N LYS A 111 12.66 -7.76 9.48
CA LYS A 111 13.81 -8.65 9.17
C LYS A 111 13.66 -10.07 9.73
N PRO A 112 13.18 -10.29 10.97
CA PRO A 112 12.95 -11.65 11.48
C PRO A 112 11.92 -12.45 10.68
N ILE A 113 10.93 -11.78 10.08
CA ILE A 113 9.91 -12.43 9.24
C ILE A 113 10.55 -12.98 7.95
N LEU A 114 11.55 -12.29 7.41
CA LEU A 114 12.24 -12.70 6.19
C LEU A 114 13.40 -13.70 6.43
N SER A 115 13.91 -13.82 7.66
CA SER A 115 15.13 -14.57 7.96
C SER A 115 14.99 -16.09 8.03
N GLY A 116 13.85 -16.71 7.68
CA GLY A 116 13.79 -18.16 7.62
C GLY A 116 12.42 -18.83 7.55
N GLU A 117 11.37 -18.22 8.00
CA GLU A 117 10.03 -18.83 8.03
C GLU A 117 9.17 -18.42 6.82
N TYR A 118 9.37 -17.23 6.31
CA TYR A 118 8.63 -16.72 5.15
C TYR A 118 9.59 -16.23 4.08
N ARG A 119 9.64 -16.92 2.94
CA ARG A 119 10.54 -16.61 1.82
C ARG A 119 9.96 -15.62 0.82
N GLY A 120 8.82 -15.01 1.09
CA GLY A 120 8.14 -14.12 0.16
C GLY A 120 7.57 -14.84 -1.07
N GLU A 121 7.35 -16.14 -0.97
CA GLU A 121 6.80 -16.94 -2.07
C GLU A 121 5.42 -16.44 -2.48
N ARG A 122 5.19 -16.42 -3.78
CA ARG A 122 3.95 -15.93 -4.36
C ARG A 122 2.81 -16.90 -4.00
N LEU A 123 1.89 -16.49 -3.14
CA LEU A 123 0.72 -17.28 -2.80
C LEU A 123 -0.13 -17.52 -4.05
N GLY A 124 -0.44 -18.79 -4.35
CA GLY A 124 -1.30 -19.18 -5.47
C GLY A 124 -0.60 -19.70 -6.72
N ASN A 125 0.72 -19.78 -6.77
CA ASN A 125 1.41 -20.60 -7.75
C ASN A 125 1.47 -22.02 -7.20
N VAL A 126 0.67 -22.91 -7.78
CA VAL A 126 0.81 -24.37 -7.62
C VAL A 126 1.66 -24.81 -8.80
N ASP A 127 2.86 -25.37 -8.53
CA ASP A 127 3.69 -26.04 -9.52
C ASP A 127 2.97 -27.26 -10.12
#